data_dc23cdaa81f61a076be8d43843fba2d1
#
_entry.id   dc23cdaa81f61a076be8d43843fba2d1
#
_cell.length_a   1.000
_cell.length_b   1.000
_cell.length_c   1.000
_cell.angle_alpha   90.00
_cell.angle_beta   90.00
_cell.angle_gamma   90.00
#
_symmetry.space_group_name_H-M   'P 1'
#
loop_
_entity.id
_entity.type
_entity.pdbx_description
1 polymer ?
#
loop_
_entity_poly.entity_id
_entity_poly.type
_entity_poly.pdbx_seq_one_letter_code
_entity_poly.pdbx_strand_id
1 'polypeptide(L)'
;MKARVFITLKPGVLDPQGKAIHHALEGLGFAGVNDVRAGKLIELDMADGTSDGDIQEMCRKLLANTVVENFRIERPSAAQDRIKDA
;
A
#
# COMPACT_ATOMS: atom_id res chain seq x y z
N MET A 1 -17.38 -6.02 6.19
CA MET A 1 -16.92 -5.05 5.19
C MET A 1 -15.42 -5.09 5.07
N LYS A 2 -14.92 -4.73 3.92
CA LYS A 2 -13.48 -4.80 3.65
C LYS A 2 -12.88 -3.42 3.43
N ALA A 3 -11.62 -3.26 3.82
CA ALA A 3 -10.83 -2.09 3.50
C ALA A 3 -9.42 -2.54 3.11
N ARG A 4 -8.79 -1.78 2.22
CA ARG A 4 -7.40 -1.97 1.84
C ARG A 4 -6.60 -0.76 2.29
N VAL A 5 -5.50 -1.03 2.98
CA VAL A 5 -4.58 0.01 3.43
C VAL A 5 -3.30 -0.12 2.64
N PHE A 6 -2.99 0.89 1.85
CA PHE A 6 -1.75 0.95 1.07
C PHE A 6 -0.75 1.78 1.86
N ILE A 7 0.38 1.19 2.16
CA ILE A 7 1.43 1.82 2.97
C ILE A 7 2.69 1.94 2.13
N THR A 8 3.18 3.17 1.96
CA THR A 8 4.38 3.46 1.21
C THR A 8 5.29 4.38 2.01
N LEU A 9 6.58 4.32 1.72
CA LEU A 9 7.55 5.25 2.32
C LEU A 9 7.31 6.67 1.82
N LYS A 10 7.49 7.65 2.69
CA LYS A 10 7.39 9.05 2.31
C LYS A 10 8.45 9.41 1.28
N PRO A 11 8.18 10.42 0.41
CA PRO A 11 9.19 10.92 -0.51
C PRO A 11 10.45 11.31 0.26
N GLY A 12 11.62 10.98 -0.29
CA GLY A 12 12.90 11.26 0.34
C GLY A 12 13.38 10.20 1.32
N VAL A 13 12.51 9.27 1.73
CA VAL A 13 12.93 8.14 2.56
C VAL A 13 13.50 7.06 1.66
N LEU A 14 14.66 6.51 2.02
CA LEU A 14 15.31 5.45 1.26
C LEU A 14 14.42 4.21 1.19
N ASP A 15 14.28 3.67 -0.02
CA ASP A 15 13.50 2.46 -0.31
C ASP A 15 14.43 1.42 -0.95
N PRO A 16 15.16 0.63 -0.14
CA PRO A 16 16.10 -0.36 -0.68
C PRO A 16 15.42 -1.42 -1.54
N GLN A 17 14.19 -1.83 -1.19
CA GLN A 17 13.45 -2.83 -1.95
C GLN A 17 13.06 -2.29 -3.33
N GLY A 18 12.54 -1.07 -3.39
CA GLY A 18 12.22 -0.43 -4.67
C GLY A 18 13.42 -0.24 -5.56
N LYS A 19 14.55 0.16 -4.97
CA LYS A 19 15.80 0.31 -5.71
C LYS A 19 16.32 -1.02 -6.26
N ALA A 20 16.23 -2.09 -5.47
CA ALA A 20 16.63 -3.42 -5.90
C ALA A 20 15.77 -3.92 -7.06
N ILE A 21 14.46 -3.71 -7.00
CA ILE A 21 13.54 -4.07 -8.08
C ILE A 21 13.88 -3.27 -9.34
N HIS A 22 14.11 -1.97 -9.21
CA HIS A 22 14.45 -1.11 -10.34
C HIS A 22 15.71 -1.59 -11.02
N HIS A 23 16.76 -1.87 -10.27
CA HIS A 23 18.01 -2.37 -10.78
C HIS A 23 17.85 -3.72 -11.51
N ALA A 24 17.06 -4.62 -10.92
CA ALA A 24 16.77 -5.92 -11.53
C ALA A 24 16.04 -5.78 -12.86
N LEU A 25 15.07 -4.86 -12.94
CA LEU A 25 14.32 -4.61 -14.18
C LEU A 25 15.25 -4.08 -15.28
N GLU A 26 16.16 -3.19 -14.93
CA GLU A 26 17.16 -2.70 -15.89
C GLU A 26 18.03 -3.84 -16.41
N GLY A 27 18.47 -4.74 -15.51
CA GLY A 27 19.26 -5.91 -15.89
C GLY A 27 18.52 -6.87 -16.80
N LEU A 28 17.18 -6.88 -16.75
CA LEU A 28 16.33 -7.69 -17.62
C LEU A 28 16.00 -7.01 -18.95
N GLY A 29 16.47 -5.79 -19.16
CA GLY A 29 16.25 -5.05 -20.39
C GLY A 29 15.08 -4.08 -20.40
N PHE A 30 14.45 -3.84 -19.24
CA PHE A 30 13.32 -2.90 -19.14
C PHE A 30 13.83 -1.49 -18.85
N ALA A 31 14.38 -0.85 -19.86
CA ALA A 31 15.01 0.47 -19.71
C ALA A 31 14.03 1.63 -19.56
N GLY A 32 12.74 1.39 -19.78
CA GLY A 32 11.71 2.44 -19.69
C GLY A 32 11.21 2.74 -18.29
N VAL A 33 11.71 2.03 -17.28
CA VAL A 33 11.28 2.23 -15.88
C VAL A 33 12.14 3.31 -15.24
N ASN A 34 11.53 4.44 -14.91
CA ASN A 34 12.25 5.58 -14.35
C ASN A 34 12.45 5.48 -12.85
N ASP A 35 11.49 4.86 -12.15
CA ASP A 35 11.56 4.71 -10.69
C ASP A 35 10.68 3.56 -10.26
N VAL A 36 10.98 3.00 -9.09
CA VAL A 36 10.20 1.93 -8.47
C VAL A 36 10.08 2.24 -6.98
N ARG A 37 8.84 2.19 -6.49
CA ARG A 37 8.55 2.33 -5.06
C ARG A 37 7.87 1.06 -4.60
N ALA A 38 8.40 0.43 -3.56
CA ALA A 38 7.78 -0.73 -2.95
C ALA A 38 6.99 -0.30 -1.70
N GLY A 39 5.93 -1.04 -1.41
CA GLY A 39 5.11 -0.76 -0.24
C GLY A 39 4.38 -2.01 0.21
N LYS A 40 3.44 -1.82 1.13
CA LYS A 40 2.64 -2.91 1.69
C LYS A 40 1.18 -2.70 1.38
N LEU A 41 0.46 -3.80 1.24
CA LEU A 41 -0.99 -3.81 1.21
C LEU A 41 -1.48 -4.62 2.40
N ILE A 42 -2.32 -3.99 3.23
CA ILE A 42 -2.98 -4.67 4.35
C ILE A 42 -4.46 -4.69 4.06
N GLU A 43 -5.05 -5.88 4.05
CA GLU A 43 -6.48 -6.04 3.85
C GLU A 43 -7.15 -6.29 5.19
N LEU A 44 -8.18 -5.52 5.49
CA LEU A 44 -8.95 -5.63 6.71
C LEU A 44 -10.36 -6.12 6.39
N ASP A 45 -10.82 -7.12 7.13
CA ASP A 45 -12.22 -7.53 7.11
C ASP A 45 -12.81 -7.17 8.47
N MET A 46 -13.79 -6.29 8.46
CA MET A 46 -14.28 -5.66 9.69
C MET A 46 -15.78 -5.78 9.80
N ALA A 47 -16.30 -5.60 11.01
CA ALA A 47 -17.72 -5.50 11.24
C ALA A 47 -18.33 -4.36 10.42
N ASP A 48 -19.55 -4.57 9.92
CA ASP A 48 -20.27 -3.51 9.22
C ASP A 48 -20.48 -2.32 10.16
N GLY A 49 -20.37 -1.13 9.61
CA GLY A 49 -20.50 0.09 10.38
C GLY A 49 -19.20 0.60 11.00
N THR A 50 -18.08 -0.10 10.82
CA THR A 50 -16.77 0.44 11.22
C THR A 50 -16.50 1.74 10.49
N SER A 51 -16.19 2.80 11.23
CA SER A 51 -16.03 4.13 10.66
C SER A 51 -14.66 4.32 10.03
N ASP A 52 -14.58 5.27 9.10
CA ASP A 52 -13.30 5.66 8.51
C ASP A 52 -12.33 6.19 9.58
N GLY A 53 -12.85 6.89 10.58
CA GLY A 53 -12.04 7.36 11.70
C GLY A 53 -11.37 6.23 12.46
N ASP A 54 -12.09 5.12 12.69
CA ASP A 54 -11.51 3.96 13.34
C ASP A 54 -10.39 3.34 12.51
N ILE A 55 -10.59 3.24 11.21
CA ILE A 55 -9.57 2.69 10.31
C ILE A 55 -8.33 3.58 10.31
N GLN A 56 -8.50 4.89 10.27
CA GLN A 56 -7.39 5.83 10.34
C GLN A 56 -6.61 5.69 11.65
N GLU A 57 -7.32 5.49 12.76
CA GLU A 57 -6.66 5.27 14.06
C GLU A 57 -5.86 3.96 14.07
N MET A 58 -6.40 2.89 13.48
CA MET A 58 -5.64 1.64 13.32
C MET A 58 -4.34 1.87 12.57
N CYS A 59 -4.40 2.65 11.48
CA CYS A 59 -3.22 2.96 10.69
C CYS A 59 -2.19 3.73 11.50
N ARG A 60 -2.61 4.77 12.20
CA ARG A 60 -1.71 5.62 12.98
C ARG A 60 -1.08 4.89 14.16
N LYS A 61 -1.86 4.02 14.83
CA LYS A 61 -1.42 3.38 16.07
C LYS A 61 -0.62 2.11 15.84
N LEU A 62 -0.84 1.41 14.71
CA LEU A 62 -0.24 0.11 14.50
C LEU A 62 0.22 -0.16 13.07
N LEU A 63 -0.64 0.11 12.06
CA LEU A 63 -0.41 -0.43 10.73
C LEU A 63 0.69 0.30 9.97
N ALA A 64 0.86 1.59 10.20
CA ALA A 64 1.86 2.40 9.53
C ALA A 64 2.77 3.10 10.56
N ASN A 65 4.05 3.21 10.22
CA ASN A 65 4.97 4.06 10.96
C ASN A 65 4.92 5.46 10.35
N THR A 66 4.10 6.34 10.92
CA THR A 66 3.81 7.63 10.33
C THR A 66 4.98 8.61 10.32
N VAL A 67 6.09 8.26 10.96
CA VAL A 67 7.33 9.03 10.85
C VAL A 67 7.93 8.92 9.45
N VAL A 68 7.92 7.72 8.88
CA VAL A 68 8.57 7.42 7.59
C VAL A 68 7.61 6.92 6.51
N GLU A 69 6.36 6.62 6.85
CA GLU A 69 5.39 6.04 5.93
C GLU A 69 4.16 6.90 5.78
N ASN A 70 3.60 6.89 4.57
CA ASN A 70 2.25 7.37 4.29
C ASN A 70 1.31 6.19 4.15
N PHE A 71 0.02 6.41 4.39
CA PHE A 71 -0.98 5.37 4.15
C PHE A 71 -2.17 5.95 3.39
N ARG A 72 -2.83 5.08 2.63
CA ARG A 72 -4.06 5.40 1.91
C ARG A 72 -5.05 4.27 2.13
N ILE A 73 -6.29 4.62 2.45
CA ILE A 73 -7.35 3.67 2.74
C ILE A 73 -8.29 3.62 1.55
N GLU A 74 -8.59 2.40 1.08
CA GLU A 74 -9.63 2.16 0.09
C GLU A 74 -10.67 1.20 0.66
N ARG A 75 -11.93 1.49 0.38
CA ARG A 75 -13.06 0.64 0.74
C ARG A 75 -13.69 0.14 -0.55
N PRO A 76 -13.19 -0.97 -1.11
CA PRO A 76 -13.62 -1.43 -2.43
C PRO A 76 -15.08 -1.92 -2.39
N SER A 77 -15.77 -1.73 -3.51
CA SER A 77 -17.09 -2.34 -3.70
C SER A 77 -16.95 -3.84 -3.93
N ALA A 78 -18.08 -4.57 -3.82
CA ALA A 78 -18.12 -6.00 -4.11
C ALA A 78 -17.62 -6.31 -5.54
N ALA A 79 -17.89 -5.44 -6.50
CA ALA A 79 -17.41 -5.61 -7.87
C ALA A 79 -15.88 -5.51 -7.94
N GLN A 80 -15.27 -4.58 -7.22
CA GLN A 80 -13.82 -4.44 -7.16
C GLN A 80 -13.17 -5.65 -6.49
N ASP A 81 -13.79 -6.19 -5.45
CA ASP A 81 -13.31 -7.40 -4.80
C ASP A 81 -13.30 -8.59 -5.76
N ARG A 82 -14.33 -8.72 -6.59
CA ARG A 82 -14.38 -9.80 -7.59
C ARG A 82 -13.34 -9.64 -8.68
N ILE A 83 -13.07 -8.42 -9.11
CA ILE A 83 -12.04 -8.13 -10.10
C ILE A 83 -10.66 -8.49 -9.54
N LYS A 84 -10.42 -8.21 -8.29
CA LYS A 84 -9.17 -8.52 -7.63
C LYS A 84 -8.86 -10.01 -7.64
N ASP A 85 -9.88 -10.84 -7.50
CA ASP A 85 -9.72 -12.29 -7.42
C ASP A 85 -9.48 -12.93 -8.81
N ALA A 86 -9.67 -12.19 -9.86
CA ALA A 86 -9.41 -12.66 -11.21
C ALA A 86 -7.89 -12.58 -11.52
#